data_b837e8dde86a660d30e3260acf8f785b
#
_entry.id   b837e8dde86a660d30e3260acf8f785b
#
_cell.length_a   1.000
_cell.length_b   1.000
_cell.length_c   1.000
_cell.angle_alpha   90.00
_cell.angle_beta   90.00
_cell.angle_gamma   90.00
#
_symmetry.space_group_name_H-M   'P 1'
#
loop_
_entity.id
_entity.type
_entity.pdbx_description
1 polymer ?
#
loop_
_entity_poly.entity_id
_entity_poly.type
_entity_poly.pdbx_seq_one_letter_code
_entity_poly.pdbx_strand_id
1 'polypeptide(L)'
;PLTAHKLSYEIQAFTGVGECHFFDAASPIIYGDTIDQDIVFKASRYDKGDPAYLNCPMDKNDYIRFRNELIEGEQANLKDFEKESANFFEACLPIEEIARRGVDTMRFGPLKSIGLWNPKWGDLYDKENRLRKRPHAIVQLRKEDLEGKLLNMVGFQTNLKWSEQKRIFRMIPGLENAEFVRFGVMHRNTFLESPKLLLPTLQFMKRENLFAAGQLT
;
A
#
# COMPACT_ATOMS: atom_id res chain seq x y z
N PRO A 1 -12.73 9.96 -4.91
CA PRO A 1 -13.29 9.92 -6.26
C PRO A 1 -12.37 10.62 -7.25
N LEU A 2 -12.16 10.01 -8.41
CA LEU A 2 -11.32 10.58 -9.47
C LEU A 2 -11.90 11.89 -9.97
N THR A 3 -11.06 12.92 -10.13
CA THR A 3 -11.45 14.15 -10.81
C THR A 3 -11.59 13.89 -12.31
N ALA A 4 -12.74 14.25 -12.89
CA ALA A 4 -12.95 14.08 -14.32
C ALA A 4 -11.94 14.93 -15.11
N HIS A 5 -11.35 14.38 -16.18
CA HIS A 5 -10.35 15.08 -17.00
C HIS A 5 -10.79 16.46 -17.46
N LYS A 6 -12.02 16.54 -17.96
CA LYS A 6 -12.58 17.81 -18.41
C LYS A 6 -12.59 18.85 -17.29
N LEU A 7 -12.97 18.45 -16.07
CA LEU A 7 -12.97 19.36 -14.92
C LEU A 7 -11.55 19.77 -14.53
N SER A 8 -10.61 18.83 -14.51
CA SER A 8 -9.19 19.15 -14.22
C SER A 8 -8.65 20.14 -15.23
N TYR A 9 -8.92 19.93 -16.52
CA TYR A 9 -8.49 20.83 -17.60
C TYR A 9 -9.10 22.24 -17.47
N GLU A 10 -10.41 22.32 -17.19
CA GLU A 10 -11.09 23.60 -16.99
C GLU A 10 -10.58 24.36 -15.76
N ILE A 11 -10.29 23.65 -14.68
CA ILE A 11 -9.68 24.23 -13.48
C ILE A 11 -8.30 24.82 -13.82
N GLN A 12 -7.48 24.08 -14.54
CA GLN A 12 -6.16 24.49 -14.96
C GLN A 12 -6.22 25.74 -15.85
N ALA A 13 -7.09 25.74 -16.84
CA ALA A 13 -7.31 26.86 -17.71
C ALA A 13 -7.80 28.11 -16.95
N PHE A 14 -8.70 27.91 -15.98
CA PHE A 14 -9.24 28.99 -15.14
C PHE A 14 -8.21 29.55 -14.16
N THR A 15 -7.43 28.71 -13.51
CA THR A 15 -6.49 29.13 -12.47
C THR A 15 -5.19 29.66 -13.06
N GLY A 16 -4.79 29.21 -14.26
CA GLY A 16 -3.49 29.45 -14.85
C GLY A 16 -2.33 28.77 -14.15
N VAL A 17 -2.62 27.88 -13.19
CA VAL A 17 -1.62 27.09 -12.48
C VAL A 17 -1.49 25.76 -13.20
N GLY A 18 -0.26 25.27 -13.36
CA GLY A 18 0.02 23.98 -13.97
C GLY A 18 -0.65 22.81 -13.24
N GLU A 19 -0.58 21.63 -13.82
CA GLU A 19 -1.22 20.44 -13.27
C GLU A 19 -0.71 20.13 -11.87
N CYS A 20 -1.60 20.22 -10.88
CA CYS A 20 -1.36 19.77 -9.52
C CYS A 20 -2.02 18.41 -9.34
N HIS A 21 -1.21 17.36 -9.39
CA HIS A 21 -1.69 15.98 -9.20
C HIS A 21 -0.95 15.30 -8.08
N PHE A 22 -1.67 14.44 -7.38
CA PHE A 22 -1.06 13.45 -6.51
C PHE A 22 -1.66 12.08 -6.79
N PHE A 23 -0.88 11.06 -6.55
CA PHE A 23 -1.35 9.70 -6.62
C PHE A 23 -1.81 9.27 -5.22
N ASP A 24 -3.07 8.89 -5.12
CA ASP A 24 -3.62 8.21 -3.95
C ASP A 24 -3.63 6.72 -4.22
N ALA A 25 -3.34 5.95 -3.19
CA ALA A 25 -3.15 4.54 -3.30
C ALA A 25 -3.97 3.80 -2.25
N ALA A 26 -4.71 2.81 -2.69
CA ALA A 26 -5.41 1.91 -1.81
C ALA A 26 -4.76 0.52 -1.86
N SER A 27 -4.40 -0.01 -0.69
CA SER A 27 -3.95 -1.38 -0.55
C SER A 27 -5.13 -2.36 -0.62
N PRO A 28 -4.89 -3.63 -0.99
CA PRO A 28 -5.92 -4.66 -0.99
C PRO A 28 -6.50 -4.90 0.40
N ILE A 29 -7.79 -5.26 0.43
CA ILE A 29 -8.47 -5.75 1.61
C ILE A 29 -8.89 -7.19 1.36
N ILE A 30 -8.62 -8.08 2.32
CA ILE A 30 -8.95 -9.50 2.28
C ILE A 30 -9.87 -9.88 3.44
N TYR A 31 -10.61 -10.98 3.30
CA TYR A 31 -11.39 -11.56 4.39
C TYR A 31 -10.47 -12.27 5.40
N GLY A 32 -10.64 -11.97 6.69
CA GLY A 32 -9.80 -12.48 7.75
C GLY A 32 -10.03 -13.96 8.09
N ASP A 33 -11.17 -14.52 7.71
CA ASP A 33 -11.50 -15.96 7.88
C ASP A 33 -10.93 -16.84 6.77
N THR A 34 -10.36 -16.24 5.72
CA THR A 34 -9.75 -16.96 4.58
C THR A 34 -8.24 -17.10 4.68
N ILE A 35 -7.63 -16.58 5.74
CA ILE A 35 -6.18 -16.68 5.99
C ILE A 35 -5.86 -17.91 6.86
N ASP A 36 -4.68 -18.49 6.65
CA ASP A 36 -4.22 -19.60 7.47
C ASP A 36 -3.67 -19.12 8.83
N GLN A 37 -4.48 -19.31 9.88
CA GLN A 37 -4.15 -18.92 11.25
C GLN A 37 -2.99 -19.76 11.85
N ASP A 38 -2.64 -20.90 11.26
CA ASP A 38 -1.52 -21.74 11.73
C ASP A 38 -0.18 -21.16 11.26
N ILE A 39 -0.16 -20.45 10.15
CA ILE A 39 1.04 -19.80 9.60
C ILE A 39 1.17 -18.37 10.14
N VAL A 40 0.06 -17.60 10.11
CA VAL A 40 0.03 -16.20 10.51
C VAL A 40 0.11 -16.07 12.03
N PHE A 41 0.76 -15.01 12.51
CA PHE A 41 0.90 -14.77 13.96
C PHE A 41 0.64 -13.31 14.34
N LYS A 42 0.19 -13.10 15.58
CA LYS A 42 0.03 -11.77 16.17
C LYS A 42 1.31 -11.38 16.89
N ALA A 43 1.83 -10.21 16.57
CA ALA A 43 2.94 -9.64 17.32
C ALA A 43 3.02 -8.13 17.07
N SER A 44 3.50 -7.41 18.08
CA SER A 44 3.94 -6.01 17.96
C SER A 44 5.45 -5.94 17.81
N ARG A 45 5.95 -4.85 17.21
CA ARG A 45 7.41 -4.68 17.09
C ARG A 45 8.04 -4.47 18.45
N TYR A 46 9.10 -5.26 18.73
CA TYR A 46 9.83 -5.23 19.98
C TYR A 46 8.94 -5.49 21.21
N ASP A 47 7.85 -6.21 21.03
CA ASP A 47 6.84 -6.50 22.06
C ASP A 47 6.33 -5.23 22.78
N LYS A 48 6.28 -4.12 22.04
CA LYS A 48 5.77 -2.85 22.56
C LYS A 48 4.31 -2.64 22.20
N GLY A 49 3.45 -2.50 23.20
CA GLY A 49 2.02 -2.29 23.06
C GLY A 49 1.25 -3.53 22.61
N ASP A 50 -0.04 -3.35 22.35
CA ASP A 50 -0.92 -4.43 21.90
C ASP A 50 -0.56 -4.89 20.47
N PRO A 51 -0.61 -6.19 20.17
CA PRO A 51 -0.33 -6.71 18.85
C PRO A 51 -1.47 -6.37 17.88
N ALA A 52 -1.39 -5.20 17.27
CA ALA A 52 -2.42 -4.66 16.36
C ALA A 52 -2.40 -5.30 14.97
N TYR A 53 -1.33 -6.02 14.62
CA TYR A 53 -1.12 -6.59 13.29
C TYR A 53 -1.07 -8.12 13.34
N LEU A 54 -1.62 -8.74 12.29
CA LEU A 54 -1.31 -10.11 11.92
C LEU A 54 -0.11 -10.08 10.97
N ASN A 55 0.80 -11.02 11.12
CA ASN A 55 2.09 -11.06 10.42
C ASN A 55 2.21 -12.36 9.64
N CYS A 56 2.39 -12.27 8.32
CA CYS A 56 2.65 -13.40 7.42
C CYS A 56 4.17 -13.51 7.24
N PRO A 57 4.82 -14.55 7.79
CA PRO A 57 6.28 -14.70 7.68
C PRO A 57 6.67 -15.29 6.34
N MET A 58 7.74 -14.78 5.75
CA MET A 58 8.34 -15.32 4.53
C MET A 58 9.78 -15.75 4.83
N ASP A 59 10.18 -16.90 4.34
CA ASP A 59 11.59 -17.26 4.26
C ASP A 59 12.28 -16.58 3.08
N LYS A 60 13.56 -16.84 2.88
CA LYS A 60 14.33 -16.23 1.78
C LYS A 60 13.84 -16.69 0.40
N ASN A 61 13.48 -17.96 0.27
CA ASN A 61 13.05 -18.51 -1.03
C ASN A 61 11.67 -18.00 -1.41
N ASP A 62 10.73 -17.96 -0.46
CA ASP A 62 9.40 -17.38 -0.63
C ASP A 62 9.50 -15.91 -1.04
N TYR A 63 10.34 -15.15 -0.34
CA TYR A 63 10.55 -13.74 -0.62
C TYR A 63 11.10 -13.50 -2.03
N ILE A 64 12.14 -14.23 -2.45
CA ILE A 64 12.75 -14.05 -3.78
C ILE A 64 11.76 -14.43 -4.87
N ARG A 65 11.04 -15.55 -4.72
CA ARG A 65 10.01 -15.98 -5.65
C ARG A 65 8.90 -14.93 -5.75
N PHE A 66 8.36 -14.48 -4.62
CA PHE A 66 7.35 -13.44 -4.55
C PHE A 66 7.80 -12.13 -5.21
N ARG A 67 9.02 -11.67 -4.91
CA ARG A 67 9.60 -10.47 -5.51
C ARG A 67 9.69 -10.56 -7.03
N ASN A 68 10.16 -11.67 -7.55
CA ASN A 68 10.30 -11.85 -9.00
C ASN A 68 8.94 -11.81 -9.69
N GLU A 69 7.95 -12.48 -9.14
CA GLU A 69 6.58 -12.45 -9.66
C GLU A 69 5.94 -11.04 -9.60
N LEU A 70 6.24 -10.26 -8.56
CA LEU A 70 5.82 -8.85 -8.49
C LEU A 70 6.40 -8.02 -9.63
N ILE A 71 7.67 -8.23 -9.98
CA ILE A 71 8.36 -7.48 -11.04
C ILE A 71 7.84 -7.87 -12.43
N GLU A 72 7.54 -9.15 -12.64
CA GLU A 72 7.10 -9.73 -13.90
C GLU A 72 5.57 -9.62 -14.10
N GLY A 73 4.82 -9.36 -13.03
CA GLY A 73 3.37 -9.31 -13.05
C GLY A 73 2.82 -8.26 -14.00
N GLU A 74 1.75 -8.63 -14.72
CA GLU A 74 1.10 -7.72 -15.65
C GLU A 74 0.47 -6.52 -14.94
N GLN A 75 0.82 -5.33 -15.41
CA GLN A 75 0.26 -4.08 -14.89
C GLN A 75 -1.06 -3.73 -15.60
N ALA A 76 -1.95 -3.08 -14.86
CA ALA A 76 -3.10 -2.43 -15.46
C ALA A 76 -2.62 -1.35 -16.45
N ASN A 77 -3.29 -1.23 -17.59
CA ASN A 77 -2.96 -0.18 -18.55
C ASN A 77 -3.22 1.19 -17.90
N LEU A 78 -2.16 1.82 -17.47
CA LEU A 78 -2.20 3.25 -17.15
C LEU A 78 -2.52 3.98 -18.46
N LYS A 79 -3.49 4.89 -18.44
CA LYS A 79 -3.76 5.77 -19.57
C LYS A 79 -2.50 6.55 -19.89
N ASP A 80 -2.27 6.89 -21.17
CA ASP A 80 -0.99 7.46 -21.62
C ASP A 80 -0.56 8.72 -20.84
N PHE A 81 -1.51 9.52 -20.38
CA PHE A 81 -1.23 10.70 -19.53
C PHE A 81 -0.77 10.35 -18.10
N GLU A 82 -1.07 9.14 -17.60
CA GLU A 82 -0.60 8.67 -16.28
C GLU A 82 0.85 8.19 -16.34
N LYS A 83 1.34 7.81 -17.53
CA LYS A 83 2.72 7.40 -17.76
C LYS A 83 3.69 8.60 -17.77
N GLU A 84 3.25 9.75 -18.30
CA GLU A 84 4.08 10.96 -18.43
C GLU A 84 4.31 11.67 -17.08
N SER A 85 3.44 11.47 -16.11
CA SER A 85 3.47 12.17 -14.83
C SER A 85 3.80 11.27 -13.64
N ALA A 86 4.50 10.15 -13.84
CA ALA A 86 4.80 9.15 -12.82
C ALA A 86 5.81 9.61 -11.73
N ASN A 87 5.68 10.83 -11.25
CA ASN A 87 6.28 11.25 -10.00
C ASN A 87 5.40 10.79 -8.84
N PHE A 88 5.53 9.49 -8.49
CA PHE A 88 4.91 8.97 -7.27
C PHE A 88 5.57 9.62 -6.07
N PHE A 89 4.77 10.09 -5.12
CA PHE A 89 5.30 10.39 -3.80
C PHE A 89 5.95 9.11 -3.23
N GLU A 90 7.11 9.23 -2.64
CA GLU A 90 7.85 8.07 -2.10
C GLU A 90 7.00 7.20 -1.14
N ALA A 91 6.12 7.83 -0.39
CA ALA A 91 5.20 7.15 0.54
C ALA A 91 4.07 6.36 -0.15
N CYS A 92 3.80 6.61 -1.44
CA CYS A 92 2.73 5.97 -2.21
C CYS A 92 3.24 5.12 -3.36
N LEU A 93 4.52 4.73 -3.35
CA LEU A 93 5.10 3.89 -4.38
C LEU A 93 4.39 2.53 -4.46
N PRO A 94 4.03 2.07 -5.68
CA PRO A 94 3.56 0.70 -5.89
C PRO A 94 4.58 -0.32 -5.40
N ILE A 95 4.12 -1.43 -4.81
CA ILE A 95 5.02 -2.42 -4.23
C ILE A 95 5.93 -3.07 -5.28
N GLU A 96 5.48 -3.24 -6.51
CA GLU A 96 6.28 -3.72 -7.63
C GLU A 96 7.41 -2.75 -8.01
N GLU A 97 7.20 -1.44 -7.87
CA GLU A 97 8.24 -0.44 -8.09
C GLU A 97 9.30 -0.47 -6.98
N ILE A 98 8.87 -0.66 -5.73
CA ILE A 98 9.80 -0.88 -4.62
C ILE A 98 10.62 -2.16 -4.85
N ALA A 99 9.99 -3.23 -5.36
CA ALA A 99 10.65 -4.49 -5.69
C ALA A 99 11.71 -4.33 -6.79
N ARG A 100 11.48 -3.49 -7.81
CA ARG A 100 12.43 -3.21 -8.90
C ARG A 100 13.66 -2.45 -8.44
N ARG A 101 13.54 -1.57 -7.44
CA ARG A 101 14.65 -0.74 -6.94
C ARG A 101 15.80 -1.54 -6.32
N GLY A 102 15.57 -2.80 -5.91
CA GLY A 102 16.62 -3.66 -5.39
C GLY A 102 16.09 -4.90 -4.69
N VAL A 103 16.97 -5.90 -4.56
CA VAL A 103 16.59 -7.20 -3.97
C VAL A 103 16.07 -7.08 -2.54
N ASP A 104 16.63 -6.19 -1.76
CA ASP A 104 16.30 -6.04 -0.34
C ASP A 104 15.43 -4.82 -0.02
N THR A 105 15.07 -4.00 -1.03
CA THR A 105 14.38 -2.73 -0.81
C THR A 105 13.06 -2.90 -0.04
N MET A 106 12.25 -3.88 -0.40
CA MET A 106 11.00 -4.16 0.33
C MET A 106 11.25 -4.56 1.79
N ARG A 107 12.37 -5.24 2.09
CA ARG A 107 12.74 -5.68 3.45
C ARG A 107 13.19 -4.53 4.35
N PHE A 108 13.60 -3.41 3.79
CA PHE A 108 13.87 -2.16 4.52
C PHE A 108 12.66 -1.22 4.55
N GLY A 109 11.62 -1.56 3.80
CA GLY A 109 10.35 -0.83 3.69
C GLY A 109 9.15 -1.65 4.21
N PRO A 110 8.15 -1.91 3.34
CA PRO A 110 6.88 -2.49 3.75
C PRO A 110 6.98 -3.92 4.32
N LEU A 111 7.97 -4.70 3.92
CA LEU A 111 8.15 -6.09 4.37
C LEU A 111 9.23 -6.25 5.45
N LYS A 112 9.52 -5.19 6.20
CA LYS A 112 10.54 -5.20 7.25
C LYS A 112 10.20 -6.19 8.35
N SER A 113 11.12 -7.13 8.64
CA SER A 113 10.96 -8.15 9.69
C SER A 113 11.60 -7.77 11.04
N ILE A 114 12.39 -6.69 11.09
CA ILE A 114 13.11 -6.28 12.31
C ILE A 114 12.12 -5.95 13.42
N GLY A 115 12.38 -6.47 14.62
CA GLY A 115 11.56 -6.26 15.81
C GLY A 115 10.29 -7.11 15.85
N LEU A 116 10.07 -7.99 14.87
CA LEU A 116 8.97 -8.95 14.88
C LEU A 116 9.52 -10.37 15.10
N TRP A 117 8.88 -11.08 15.98
CA TRP A 117 9.20 -12.43 16.36
C TRP A 117 7.96 -13.32 16.25
N ASN A 118 8.11 -14.50 15.66
CA ASN A 118 7.01 -15.46 15.61
C ASN A 118 6.98 -16.30 16.89
N PRO A 119 5.99 -16.11 17.78
CA PRO A 119 5.90 -16.86 19.03
C PRO A 119 5.78 -18.37 18.83
N LYS A 120 5.29 -18.82 17.67
CA LYS A 120 5.19 -20.25 17.32
C LYS A 120 6.56 -20.91 17.06
N TRP A 121 7.63 -20.13 16.91
CA TRP A 121 8.98 -20.63 16.71
C TRP A 121 9.78 -20.78 18.02
N GLY A 122 9.12 -20.58 19.16
CA GLY A 122 9.70 -20.66 20.50
C GLY A 122 10.30 -19.35 20.97
N ASP A 123 11.17 -19.37 22.00
CA ASP A 123 11.72 -18.15 22.59
C ASP A 123 12.61 -17.37 21.62
N LEU A 124 12.60 -16.02 21.76
CA LEU A 124 13.38 -15.11 20.94
C LEU A 124 14.88 -15.37 20.99
N TYR A 125 15.37 -15.75 22.14
CA TYR A 125 16.76 -16.11 22.37
C TYR A 125 16.88 -17.60 22.70
N ASP A 126 17.93 -18.22 22.21
CA ASP A 126 18.29 -19.58 22.59
C ASP A 126 18.92 -19.61 24.01
N LYS A 127 19.26 -20.81 24.50
CA LYS A 127 19.88 -21.00 25.82
C LYS A 127 21.23 -20.29 25.96
N GLU A 128 21.91 -20.02 24.84
CA GLU A 128 23.18 -19.29 24.78
C GLU A 128 22.98 -17.79 24.53
N ASN A 129 21.75 -17.27 24.69
CA ASN A 129 21.37 -15.88 24.50
C ASN A 129 21.64 -15.34 23.06
N ARG A 130 21.62 -16.23 22.06
CA ARG A 130 21.74 -15.87 20.65
C ARG A 130 20.36 -15.66 20.04
N LEU A 131 20.24 -14.64 19.21
CA LEU A 131 19.00 -14.33 18.50
C LEU A 131 18.59 -15.48 17.58
N ARG A 132 17.41 -16.06 17.82
CA ARG A 132 16.86 -17.15 17.01
C ARG A 132 16.52 -16.67 15.60
N LYS A 133 16.33 -17.63 14.70
CA LYS A 133 15.97 -17.40 13.31
C LYS A 133 14.66 -16.60 13.22
N ARG A 134 14.78 -15.37 12.70
CA ARG A 134 13.63 -14.52 12.38
C ARG A 134 13.21 -14.70 10.93
N PRO A 135 11.96 -14.33 10.55
CA PRO A 135 11.55 -14.29 9.16
C PRO A 135 12.47 -13.42 8.31
N HIS A 136 12.71 -13.82 7.06
CA HIS A 136 13.47 -13.03 6.11
C HIS A 136 12.73 -11.75 5.73
N ALA A 137 11.41 -11.86 5.53
CA ALA A 137 10.49 -10.74 5.32
C ALA A 137 9.16 -11.02 6.02
N ILE A 138 8.35 -9.99 6.24
CA ILE A 138 7.02 -10.11 6.85
C ILE A 138 6.04 -9.22 6.11
N VAL A 139 4.89 -9.77 5.75
CA VAL A 139 3.73 -9.00 5.32
C VAL A 139 2.85 -8.74 6.53
N GLN A 140 2.49 -7.49 6.75
CA GLN A 140 1.62 -7.08 7.85
C GLN A 140 0.20 -6.86 7.37
N LEU A 141 -0.75 -7.43 8.11
CA LEU A 141 -2.18 -7.27 7.89
C LEU A 141 -2.76 -6.46 9.05
N ARG A 142 -3.44 -5.36 8.72
CA ARG A 142 -4.09 -4.48 9.70
C ARG A 142 -5.59 -4.69 9.66
N LYS A 143 -6.24 -4.77 10.81
CA LYS A 143 -7.69 -4.80 10.89
C LYS A 143 -8.29 -3.50 10.35
N GLU A 144 -9.30 -3.61 9.50
CA GLU A 144 -10.11 -2.50 8.99
C GLU A 144 -11.43 -2.35 9.77
N ASP A 145 -11.85 -3.39 10.47
CA ASP A 145 -13.02 -3.40 11.35
C ASP A 145 -12.66 -3.85 12.77
N LEU A 146 -13.56 -3.61 13.71
CA LEU A 146 -13.37 -3.97 15.12
C LEU A 146 -13.29 -5.50 15.33
N GLU A 147 -14.00 -6.26 14.50
CA GLU A 147 -14.09 -7.72 14.63
C GLU A 147 -12.90 -8.43 13.96
N GLY A 148 -12.18 -7.74 13.07
CA GLY A 148 -11.07 -8.30 12.31
C GLY A 148 -11.51 -9.22 11.18
N LYS A 149 -12.73 -9.04 10.69
CA LYS A 149 -13.25 -9.75 9.50
C LYS A 149 -12.60 -9.24 8.23
N LEU A 150 -12.19 -7.98 8.22
CA LEU A 150 -11.54 -7.32 7.09
C LEU A 150 -10.11 -6.94 7.47
N LEU A 151 -9.17 -7.33 6.61
CA LEU A 151 -7.75 -7.12 6.82
C LEU A 151 -7.15 -6.36 5.64
N ASN A 152 -6.47 -5.26 5.91
CA ASN A 152 -5.73 -4.47 4.94
C ASN A 152 -4.29 -4.98 4.83
N MET A 153 -3.81 -5.20 3.62
CA MET A 153 -2.42 -5.55 3.35
C MET A 153 -1.55 -4.30 3.37
N VAL A 154 -0.84 -4.07 4.46
CA VAL A 154 -0.10 -2.82 4.70
C VAL A 154 1.03 -2.63 3.69
N GLY A 155 1.03 -1.51 2.95
CA GLY A 155 2.08 -1.18 1.99
C GLY A 155 1.97 -1.92 0.65
N PHE A 156 0.80 -2.50 0.34
CA PHE A 156 0.54 -3.26 -0.89
C PHE A 156 -0.24 -2.46 -1.93
N GLN A 157 -0.09 -1.15 -1.97
CA GLN A 157 -0.56 -0.38 -3.12
C GLN A 157 0.15 -0.86 -4.39
N THR A 158 -0.58 -0.96 -5.49
CA THR A 158 -0.08 -1.62 -6.69
C THR A 158 -0.82 -1.19 -7.96
N ASN A 159 -0.12 -1.24 -9.10
CA ASN A 159 -0.67 -1.10 -10.44
C ASN A 159 -0.90 -2.47 -11.13
N LEU A 160 -0.67 -3.58 -10.45
CA LEU A 160 -0.92 -4.90 -11.02
C LEU A 160 -2.39 -5.08 -11.39
N LYS A 161 -2.66 -5.80 -12.47
CA LYS A 161 -4.02 -6.26 -12.81
C LYS A 161 -4.60 -7.08 -11.66
N TRP A 162 -5.91 -7.06 -11.49
CA TRP A 162 -6.58 -7.79 -10.40
C TRP A 162 -6.31 -9.30 -10.40
N SER A 163 -6.23 -9.90 -11.60
CA SER A 163 -5.84 -11.31 -11.75
C SER A 163 -4.44 -11.59 -11.21
N GLU A 164 -3.49 -10.70 -11.51
CA GLU A 164 -2.13 -10.80 -11.02
C GLU A 164 -2.02 -10.55 -9.51
N GLN A 165 -2.74 -9.57 -8.99
CA GLN A 165 -2.81 -9.37 -7.55
C GLN A 165 -3.29 -10.63 -6.83
N LYS A 166 -4.36 -11.26 -7.33
CA LYS A 166 -4.88 -12.50 -6.75
C LYS A 166 -3.86 -13.63 -6.81
N ARG A 167 -3.19 -13.80 -7.96
CA ARG A 167 -2.17 -14.85 -8.18
C ARG A 167 -0.95 -14.65 -7.30
N ILE A 168 -0.38 -13.44 -7.34
CA ILE A 168 0.91 -13.14 -6.69
C ILE A 168 0.75 -13.02 -5.18
N PHE A 169 -0.30 -12.35 -4.68
CA PHE A 169 -0.45 -12.16 -3.24
C PHE A 169 -0.83 -13.46 -2.50
N ARG A 170 -1.41 -14.43 -3.21
CA ARG A 170 -1.62 -15.79 -2.69
C ARG A 170 -0.35 -16.63 -2.60
N MET A 171 0.78 -16.15 -3.10
CA MET A 171 2.09 -16.79 -2.87
C MET A 171 2.67 -16.47 -1.49
N ILE A 172 2.09 -15.53 -0.77
CA ILE A 172 2.51 -15.16 0.58
C ILE A 172 2.04 -16.24 1.55
N PRO A 173 2.96 -16.86 2.37
CA PRO A 173 2.58 -17.87 3.34
C PRO A 173 1.48 -17.39 4.28
N GLY A 174 0.43 -18.19 4.38
CA GLY A 174 -0.79 -17.89 5.13
C GLY A 174 -1.87 -17.16 4.32
N LEU A 175 -1.62 -16.79 3.06
CA LEU A 175 -2.58 -16.13 2.17
C LEU A 175 -2.96 -16.97 0.95
N GLU A 176 -2.61 -18.25 0.90
CA GLU A 176 -2.82 -19.14 -0.25
C GLU A 176 -4.29 -19.21 -0.68
N ASN A 177 -5.18 -19.16 0.29
CA ASN A 177 -6.63 -19.18 0.09
C ASN A 177 -7.30 -17.81 0.28
N ALA A 178 -6.54 -16.74 0.43
CA ALA A 178 -7.09 -15.41 0.72
C ALA A 178 -8.12 -14.97 -0.33
N GLU A 179 -9.27 -14.49 0.14
CA GLU A 179 -10.31 -13.90 -0.69
C GLU A 179 -10.28 -12.37 -0.56
N PHE A 180 -10.32 -11.69 -1.72
CA PHE A 180 -10.18 -10.25 -1.81
C PHE A 180 -11.55 -9.57 -1.81
N VAL A 181 -11.77 -8.71 -0.80
CA VAL A 181 -12.92 -7.80 -0.74
C VAL A 181 -12.72 -6.66 -1.72
N ARG A 182 -11.47 -6.17 -1.79
CA ARG A 182 -11.05 -5.09 -2.69
C ARG A 182 -9.61 -5.31 -3.11
N PHE A 183 -9.35 -5.10 -4.38
CA PHE A 183 -7.98 -5.09 -4.90
C PHE A 183 -7.29 -3.75 -4.66
N GLY A 184 -5.97 -3.78 -4.66
CA GLY A 184 -5.15 -2.58 -4.62
C GLY A 184 -5.31 -1.78 -5.92
N VAL A 185 -5.27 -0.47 -5.80
CA VAL A 185 -5.39 0.45 -6.93
C VAL A 185 -4.55 1.69 -6.68
N MET A 186 -4.06 2.27 -7.77
CA MET A 186 -3.47 3.59 -7.79
C MET A 186 -4.44 4.54 -8.48
N HIS A 187 -4.69 5.69 -7.86
CA HIS A 187 -5.54 6.73 -8.42
C HIS A 187 -4.76 8.01 -8.56
N ARG A 188 -4.87 8.65 -9.72
CA ARG A 188 -4.42 10.02 -9.89
C ARG A 188 -5.53 10.96 -9.43
N ASN A 189 -5.22 11.78 -8.44
CA ASN A 189 -6.10 12.81 -7.92
C ASN A 189 -5.59 14.19 -8.32
N THR A 190 -6.51 15.13 -8.46
CA THR A 190 -6.19 16.55 -8.71
C THR A 190 -6.42 17.34 -7.44
N PHE A 191 -5.51 18.24 -7.13
CA PHE A 191 -5.66 19.21 -6.04
C PHE A 191 -5.38 20.62 -6.54
N LEU A 192 -5.82 21.61 -5.78
CA LEU A 192 -5.55 23.00 -6.01
C LEU A 192 -4.38 23.47 -5.15
N GLU A 193 -3.58 24.38 -5.67
CA GLU A 193 -2.60 25.10 -4.85
C GLU A 193 -3.35 26.16 -4.01
N SER A 194 -4.15 25.65 -3.06
CA SER A 194 -5.15 26.40 -2.30
C SER A 194 -4.62 27.69 -1.69
N PRO A 195 -3.42 27.76 -1.10
CA PRO A 195 -2.90 29.02 -0.55
C PRO A 195 -2.72 30.14 -1.56
N LYS A 196 -2.56 29.80 -2.86
CA LYS A 196 -2.40 30.77 -3.93
C LYS A 196 -3.70 31.10 -4.68
N LEU A 197 -4.70 30.23 -4.56
CA LEU A 197 -5.91 30.30 -5.39
C LEU A 197 -7.17 30.63 -4.61
N LEU A 198 -7.19 30.32 -3.31
CA LEU A 198 -8.39 30.40 -2.50
C LEU A 198 -8.21 31.36 -1.32
N LEU A 199 -9.29 31.99 -0.95
CA LEU A 199 -9.43 32.69 0.33
C LEU A 199 -9.62 31.68 1.47
N PRO A 200 -9.47 32.06 2.76
CA PRO A 200 -9.73 31.18 3.89
C PRO A 200 -11.18 30.61 3.92
N THR A 201 -12.09 31.22 3.21
CA THR A 201 -13.48 30.77 3.01
C THR A 201 -13.62 29.70 1.94
N LEU A 202 -12.50 29.24 1.34
CA LEU A 202 -12.44 28.33 0.20
C LEU A 202 -13.03 28.90 -1.11
N GLN A 203 -13.28 30.20 -1.16
CA GLN A 203 -13.71 30.95 -2.32
C GLN A 203 -12.51 31.24 -3.24
N PHE A 204 -12.70 31.09 -4.54
CA PHE A 204 -11.64 31.46 -5.50
C PHE A 204 -11.39 32.98 -5.51
N MET A 205 -10.13 33.38 -5.38
CA MET A 205 -9.74 34.82 -5.43
C MET A 205 -10.12 35.50 -6.76
N LYS A 206 -10.12 34.72 -7.86
CA LYS A 206 -10.47 35.22 -9.20
C LYS A 206 -11.97 35.23 -9.49
N ARG A 207 -12.81 34.63 -8.64
CA ARG A 207 -14.25 34.50 -8.93
C ARG A 207 -15.05 34.34 -7.64
N GLU A 208 -15.75 35.39 -7.24
CA GLU A 208 -16.45 35.50 -5.96
C GLU A 208 -17.59 34.48 -5.75
N ASN A 209 -18.22 34.01 -6.81
CA ASN A 209 -19.31 33.03 -6.72
C ASN A 209 -18.86 31.57 -6.93
N LEU A 210 -17.55 31.29 -6.88
CA LEU A 210 -16.99 29.96 -7.04
C LEU A 210 -16.22 29.55 -5.78
N PHE A 211 -16.53 28.36 -5.28
CA PHE A 211 -15.89 27.76 -4.11
C PHE A 211 -15.32 26.38 -4.45
N ALA A 212 -14.23 26.02 -3.81
CA ALA A 212 -13.70 24.67 -3.87
C ALA A 212 -13.99 23.94 -2.55
N ALA A 213 -14.18 22.63 -2.60
CA ALA A 213 -14.39 21.81 -1.41
C ALA A 213 -13.89 20.37 -1.60
N GLY A 214 -13.63 19.70 -0.48
CA GLY A 214 -13.25 18.28 -0.45
C GLY A 214 -11.84 18.05 -0.95
N GLN A 215 -11.62 17.01 -1.73
CA GLN A 215 -10.30 16.55 -2.16
C GLN A 215 -9.54 17.54 -3.07
N LEU A 216 -10.22 18.53 -3.63
CA LEU A 216 -9.61 19.58 -4.46
C LEU A 216 -8.89 20.65 -3.62
N THR A 217 -9.16 20.77 -2.32
CA THR A 217 -8.65 21.83 -1.42
C THR A 217 -7.50 21.41 -0.57
#